data_ef5c283faa2c864dae94b8b81d534191
#
_entry.id   ef5c283faa2c864dae94b8b81d534191
#
_cell.length_a   1.000
_cell.length_b   1.000
_cell.length_c   1.000
_cell.angle_alpha   90.00
_cell.angle_beta   90.00
_cell.angle_gamma   90.00
#
_symmetry.space_group_name_H-M   'P 1'
#
loop_
_entity.id
_entity.type
_entity.pdbx_description
1 polymer ?
#
loop_
_entity_poly.entity_id
_entity_poly.type
_entity_poly.pdbx_seq_one_letter_code
_entity_poly.pdbx_strand_id
1 'polypeptide(L)'
;ALLTSHTRWSANLCVQQRHALQRDAASGAWSVALPAQAAGAYYRFAVTVHVPGVGLVRNLVTDPYAVSLNADSRRSQILDLNAAALQPTGWLSDAAPRTVHQATDMVVYELHVRDFSISDDSVPAPDRGKYLAFTHGQSRGMQHLKALARAGLTDVHLLPVFDLASVPETACITPAVSGSANSDRQQATIQAVASQDCFNWGYDPFHFNAPEGSYASDAQDGTRRVIELRQMVQALHRAGLRVGMDMVYNHTSASGQHAQSVLDRIVPGYYQRLNPQGMVERSTCCDNTATEHVMMEKLMSDSVLLWARHYKMDSFR
;
A
#
# COMPACT_ATOMS: atom_id res chain seq x y z
N ALA A 1 1.32 19.84 14.05
CA ALA A 1 1.64 20.68 12.88
C ALA A 1 1.90 19.80 11.68
N LEU A 2 1.51 20.27 10.49
CA LEU A 2 1.82 19.64 9.20
C LEU A 2 3.12 20.26 8.66
N LEU A 3 4.03 19.41 8.18
CA LEU A 3 5.28 19.82 7.54
C LEU A 3 5.23 19.47 6.06
N THR A 4 5.30 20.47 5.17
CA THR A 4 5.25 20.27 3.72
C THR A 4 6.60 20.53 3.05
N SER A 5 6.87 19.85 1.94
CA SER A 5 8.02 20.10 1.06
C SER A 5 7.66 19.75 -0.39
N HIS A 6 8.17 20.51 -1.37
CA HIS A 6 7.88 20.33 -2.79
C HIS A 6 8.91 19.49 -3.57
N THR A 7 10.01 19.09 -2.94
CA THR A 7 11.08 18.41 -3.67
C THR A 7 10.98 16.88 -3.58
N ARG A 8 11.13 16.24 -4.71
CA ARG A 8 11.23 14.78 -4.85
C ARG A 8 12.50 14.24 -4.18
N TRP A 9 13.59 15.03 -4.15
CA TRP A 9 14.90 14.62 -3.64
C TRP A 9 15.63 15.74 -2.90
N SER A 10 16.06 15.50 -1.70
CA SER A 10 17.39 15.78 -1.15
C SER A 10 17.46 15.39 0.34
N ALA A 11 18.53 14.73 0.73
CA ALA A 11 18.94 14.58 2.12
C ALA A 11 19.25 15.95 2.77
N ASN A 12 19.37 17.01 1.98
CA ASN A 12 19.64 18.37 2.39
C ASN A 12 18.39 19.25 2.28
N LEU A 13 17.81 19.59 3.44
CA LEU A 13 17.04 20.78 3.80
C LEU A 13 16.40 21.56 2.62
N CYS A 14 15.39 21.03 1.99
CA CYS A 14 14.44 21.87 1.29
C CYS A 14 13.50 22.50 2.28
N VAL A 15 13.15 23.77 2.05
CA VAL A 15 12.32 24.60 2.91
C VAL A 15 11.08 23.81 3.34
N GLN A 16 11.09 23.35 4.57
CA GLN A 16 9.93 22.73 5.19
C GLN A 16 9.03 23.86 5.69
N GLN A 17 7.91 24.05 5.04
CA GLN A 17 6.89 24.93 5.57
C GLN A 17 6.16 24.20 6.70
N ARG A 18 5.96 24.90 7.79
CA ARG A 18 5.26 24.41 8.97
C ARG A 18 3.90 25.09 9.09
N HIS A 19 2.84 24.28 9.07
CA HIS A 19 1.47 24.75 9.21
C HIS A 19 0.89 24.24 10.54
N ALA A 20 0.48 25.16 11.42
CA ALA A 20 -0.20 24.78 12.65
C ALA A 20 -1.60 24.26 12.31
N LEU A 21 -1.96 23.09 12.86
CA LEU A 21 -3.32 22.58 12.79
C LEU A 21 -4.16 23.24 13.90
N GLN A 22 -5.42 23.53 13.62
CA GLN A 22 -6.40 24.02 14.57
C GLN A 22 -7.39 22.90 14.90
N ARG A 23 -7.72 22.76 16.18
CA ARG A 23 -8.69 21.77 16.63
C ARG A 23 -10.09 22.40 16.62
N ASP A 24 -11.01 21.75 15.93
CA ASP A 24 -12.42 22.05 16.05
C ASP A 24 -12.95 21.46 17.39
N ALA A 25 -13.60 22.29 18.19
CA ALA A 25 -14.02 21.89 19.54
C ALA A 25 -15.22 20.93 19.53
N ALA A 26 -16.06 20.99 18.50
CA ALA A 26 -17.27 20.17 18.40
C ALA A 26 -16.98 18.77 17.89
N SER A 27 -16.18 18.66 16.81
CA SER A 27 -15.85 17.38 16.16
C SER A 27 -14.56 16.75 16.70
N GLY A 28 -13.69 17.52 17.34
CA GLY A 28 -12.37 17.10 17.75
C GLY A 28 -11.35 17.03 16.60
N ALA A 29 -11.75 17.30 15.38
CA ALA A 29 -10.90 17.24 14.20
C ALA A 29 -9.82 18.33 14.21
N TRP A 30 -8.64 17.98 13.73
CA TRP A 30 -7.54 18.92 13.53
C TRP A 30 -7.39 19.22 12.05
N SER A 31 -7.45 20.49 11.67
CA SER A 31 -7.39 20.90 10.27
C SER A 31 -6.52 22.12 10.03
N VAL A 32 -6.08 22.27 8.80
CA VAL A 32 -5.43 23.47 8.27
C VAL A 32 -5.75 23.62 6.80
N ALA A 33 -6.11 24.82 6.36
CA ALA A 33 -6.24 25.14 4.95
C ALA A 33 -4.85 25.41 4.35
N LEU A 34 -4.55 24.76 3.24
CA LEU A 34 -3.33 24.97 2.48
C LEU A 34 -3.64 25.68 1.15
N PRO A 35 -2.70 26.46 0.60
CA PRO A 35 -2.87 27.06 -0.72
C PRO A 35 -2.89 25.96 -1.80
N ALA A 36 -3.55 26.23 -2.94
CA ALA A 36 -3.67 25.27 -4.04
C ALA A 36 -2.32 24.75 -4.56
N GLN A 37 -1.27 25.54 -4.45
CA GLN A 37 0.10 25.18 -4.81
C GLN A 37 0.67 24.05 -3.95
N ALA A 38 0.04 23.71 -2.82
CA ALA A 38 0.42 22.57 -2.00
C ALA A 38 0.04 21.21 -2.63
N ALA A 39 -0.79 21.19 -3.67
CA ALA A 39 -1.10 19.98 -4.40
C ALA A 39 0.19 19.31 -4.94
N GLY A 40 0.32 18.01 -4.73
CA GLY A 40 1.52 17.25 -5.08
C GLY A 40 2.68 17.35 -4.08
N ALA A 41 2.62 18.25 -3.10
CA ALA A 41 3.65 18.36 -2.08
C ALA A 41 3.66 17.12 -1.15
N TYR A 42 4.84 16.82 -0.62
CA TYR A 42 5.00 15.78 0.40
C TYR A 42 4.91 16.37 1.80
N TYR A 43 4.32 15.62 2.72
CA TYR A 43 4.12 16.08 4.10
C TYR A 43 4.32 15.00 5.15
N ARG A 44 4.46 15.44 6.39
CA ARG A 44 4.35 14.63 7.61
C ARG A 44 3.63 15.44 8.68
N PHE A 45 3.00 14.74 9.60
CA PHE A 45 2.49 15.33 10.82
C PHE A 45 3.59 15.42 11.89
N ALA A 46 3.72 16.61 12.51
CA ALA A 46 4.46 16.74 13.76
C ALA A 46 3.43 16.79 14.90
N VAL A 47 3.38 15.73 15.68
CA VAL A 47 2.44 15.58 16.80
C VAL A 47 3.20 15.46 18.10
N THR A 48 2.67 16.05 19.17
CA THR A 48 3.13 15.83 20.53
C THR A 48 2.04 15.07 21.27
N VAL A 49 2.37 13.89 21.76
CA VAL A 49 1.44 12.97 22.40
C VAL A 49 1.99 12.51 23.74
N HIS A 50 1.10 12.15 24.65
CA HIS A 50 1.47 11.49 25.90
C HIS A 50 1.49 9.97 25.69
N VAL A 51 2.65 9.36 25.87
CA VAL A 51 2.82 7.92 25.79
C VAL A 51 2.84 7.34 27.21
N PRO A 52 1.95 6.40 27.55
CA PRO A 52 1.94 5.78 28.87
C PRO A 52 3.30 5.19 29.23
N GLY A 53 3.78 5.47 30.45
CA GLY A 53 5.07 5.02 30.94
C GLY A 53 6.31 5.76 30.40
N VAL A 54 6.14 6.65 29.41
CA VAL A 54 7.25 7.40 28.78
C VAL A 54 7.10 8.90 29.00
N GLY A 55 5.87 9.44 28.93
CA GLY A 55 5.59 10.87 29.03
C GLY A 55 5.33 11.53 27.69
N LEU A 56 5.63 12.83 27.55
CA LEU A 56 5.42 13.59 26.33
C LEU A 56 6.50 13.26 25.27
N VAL A 57 6.04 12.76 24.13
CA VAL A 57 6.88 12.44 22.97
C VAL A 57 6.46 13.28 21.78
N ARG A 58 7.43 13.79 21.02
CA ARG A 58 7.19 14.47 19.76
C ARG A 58 7.55 13.58 18.59
N ASN A 59 6.55 13.24 17.79
CA ASN A 59 6.66 12.39 16.62
C ASN A 59 6.61 13.18 15.32
N LEU A 60 7.42 12.75 14.34
CA LEU A 60 7.24 13.03 12.93
C LEU A 60 6.71 11.77 12.28
N VAL A 61 5.46 11.79 11.81
CA VAL A 61 4.75 10.60 11.33
C VAL A 61 4.04 10.90 10.01
N THR A 62 3.89 9.89 9.18
CA THR A 62 3.06 9.92 7.97
C THR A 62 1.58 9.88 8.34
N ASP A 63 0.74 10.15 7.36
CA ASP A 63 -0.71 10.19 7.55
C ASP A 63 -1.28 8.76 7.46
N PRO A 64 -2.04 8.27 8.43
CA PRO A 64 -2.74 6.99 8.33
C PRO A 64 -3.76 6.93 7.19
N TYR A 65 -4.22 8.09 6.71
CA TYR A 65 -5.08 8.21 5.53
C TYR A 65 -4.32 8.58 4.25
N ALA A 66 -2.99 8.48 4.22
CA ALA A 66 -2.21 8.75 3.03
C ALA A 66 -2.69 7.90 1.86
N VAL A 67 -2.99 8.55 0.73
CA VAL A 67 -3.38 7.90 -0.53
C VAL A 67 -2.20 7.74 -1.48
N SER A 68 -1.07 8.32 -1.12
CA SER A 68 0.19 8.25 -1.85
C SER A 68 1.36 8.62 -0.95
N LEU A 69 2.51 8.04 -1.23
CA LEU A 69 3.74 8.17 -0.46
C LEU A 69 4.94 8.29 -1.41
N ASN A 70 6.05 8.86 -0.93
CA ASN A 70 7.33 8.71 -1.61
C ASN A 70 8.03 7.43 -1.17
N ALA A 71 9.14 7.11 -1.81
CA ALA A 71 9.89 5.87 -1.54
C ALA A 71 10.14 5.62 -0.05
N ASP A 72 10.04 4.34 0.32
CA ASP A 72 10.16 3.81 1.69
C ASP A 72 9.19 4.50 2.66
N SER A 73 8.07 5.00 2.15
CA SER A 73 6.97 5.61 2.91
C SER A 73 7.42 6.69 3.89
N ARG A 74 8.45 7.45 3.52
CA ARG A 74 9.05 8.49 4.38
C ARG A 74 8.16 9.72 4.54
N ARG A 75 7.31 10.01 3.56
CA ARG A 75 6.41 11.16 3.54
C ARG A 75 5.14 10.84 2.77
N SER A 76 4.01 11.28 3.27
CA SER A 76 2.73 11.26 2.56
C SER A 76 2.70 12.33 1.48
N GLN A 77 1.92 12.14 0.42
CA GLN A 77 1.76 13.10 -0.67
C GLN A 77 0.32 13.64 -0.69
N ILE A 78 0.17 14.95 -0.90
CA ILE A 78 -1.13 15.59 -1.05
C ILE A 78 -1.61 15.34 -2.49
N LEU A 79 -2.53 14.40 -2.67
CA LEU A 79 -3.14 14.09 -3.97
C LEU A 79 -4.66 14.11 -3.89
N ASP A 80 -5.28 14.60 -4.96
CA ASP A 80 -6.69 14.34 -5.26
C ASP A 80 -6.78 13.15 -6.22
N LEU A 81 -7.28 12.01 -5.74
CA LEU A 81 -7.43 10.80 -6.55
C LEU A 81 -8.41 10.97 -7.73
N ASN A 82 -9.23 12.04 -7.74
CA ASN A 82 -10.11 12.37 -8.86
C ASN A 82 -9.43 13.25 -9.92
N ALA A 83 -8.23 13.76 -9.65
CA ALA A 83 -7.52 14.59 -10.61
C ALA A 83 -7.33 13.88 -11.95
N ALA A 84 -7.62 14.58 -13.05
CA ALA A 84 -7.52 14.02 -14.40
C ALA A 84 -6.11 13.48 -14.72
N ALA A 85 -5.08 14.11 -14.19
CA ALA A 85 -3.68 13.69 -14.35
C ALA A 85 -3.36 12.31 -13.74
N LEU A 86 -4.20 11.82 -12.82
CA LEU A 86 -4.06 10.51 -12.19
C LEU A 86 -4.94 9.43 -12.84
N GLN A 87 -5.63 9.77 -13.93
CA GLN A 87 -6.55 8.85 -14.61
C GLN A 87 -5.94 8.37 -15.92
N PRO A 88 -5.67 7.06 -16.08
CA PRO A 88 -5.28 6.50 -17.36
C PRO A 88 -6.36 6.75 -18.43
N THR A 89 -5.96 6.80 -19.70
CA THR A 89 -6.90 6.95 -20.81
C THR A 89 -8.01 5.90 -20.76
N GLY A 90 -9.27 6.36 -20.73
CA GLY A 90 -10.45 5.50 -20.64
C GLY A 90 -10.78 5.03 -19.23
N TRP A 91 -10.09 5.51 -18.19
CA TRP A 91 -10.34 5.10 -16.80
C TRP A 91 -11.78 5.34 -16.35
N LEU A 92 -12.36 6.49 -16.69
CA LEU A 92 -13.73 6.81 -16.25
C LEU A 92 -14.78 5.85 -16.79
N SER A 93 -14.61 5.38 -18.03
CA SER A 93 -15.50 4.42 -18.67
C SER A 93 -15.13 2.96 -18.44
N ASP A 94 -14.00 2.69 -17.77
CA ASP A 94 -13.59 1.34 -17.43
C ASP A 94 -14.58 0.73 -16.42
N ALA A 95 -14.89 -0.55 -16.59
CA ALA A 95 -15.79 -1.29 -15.71
C ALA A 95 -15.39 -2.76 -15.65
N ALA A 96 -15.66 -3.39 -14.52
CA ALA A 96 -15.48 -4.82 -14.34
C ALA A 96 -16.27 -5.64 -15.39
N PRO A 97 -15.71 -6.74 -15.87
CA PRO A 97 -16.47 -7.71 -16.68
C PRO A 97 -17.67 -8.25 -15.92
N ARG A 98 -18.81 -8.39 -16.60
CA ARG A 98 -20.05 -8.95 -16.02
C ARG A 98 -20.04 -10.48 -16.09
N THR A 99 -19.05 -11.12 -15.50
CA THR A 99 -18.85 -12.57 -15.52
C THR A 99 -19.40 -13.29 -14.30
N VAL A 100 -19.68 -12.55 -13.21
CA VAL A 100 -20.18 -13.08 -11.94
C VAL A 100 -21.56 -12.52 -11.65
N HIS A 101 -22.56 -13.40 -11.51
CA HIS A 101 -23.93 -13.05 -11.16
C HIS A 101 -24.25 -13.33 -9.70
N GLN A 102 -23.60 -14.37 -9.15
CA GLN A 102 -23.68 -14.75 -7.73
C GLN A 102 -22.26 -15.03 -7.21
N ALA A 103 -22.04 -14.87 -5.92
CA ALA A 103 -20.73 -15.10 -5.32
C ALA A 103 -20.17 -16.51 -5.58
N THR A 104 -21.05 -17.50 -5.73
CA THR A 104 -20.71 -18.89 -6.05
C THR A 104 -20.24 -19.09 -7.49
N ASP A 105 -20.42 -18.10 -8.38
CA ASP A 105 -19.94 -18.17 -9.76
C ASP A 105 -18.45 -17.79 -9.89
N MET A 106 -17.87 -17.27 -8.82
CA MET A 106 -16.47 -16.84 -8.82
C MET A 106 -15.51 -18.02 -8.96
N VAL A 107 -14.62 -17.91 -9.94
CA VAL A 107 -13.44 -18.75 -10.09
C VAL A 107 -12.22 -17.83 -9.94
N VAL A 108 -11.46 -18.05 -8.86
CA VAL A 108 -10.42 -17.12 -8.42
C VAL A 108 -9.02 -17.67 -8.71
N TYR A 109 -8.15 -16.83 -9.23
CA TYR A 109 -6.71 -17.07 -9.38
C TYR A 109 -5.95 -16.10 -8.50
N GLU A 110 -5.32 -16.61 -7.46
CA GLU A 110 -4.48 -15.81 -6.56
C GLU A 110 -3.14 -15.48 -7.23
N LEU A 111 -2.69 -14.23 -7.12
CA LEU A 111 -1.55 -13.73 -7.87
C LEU A 111 -0.74 -12.71 -7.07
N HIS A 112 0.59 -12.87 -7.08
CA HIS A 112 1.53 -11.89 -6.54
C HIS A 112 2.06 -11.00 -7.66
N VAL A 113 1.94 -9.66 -7.52
CA VAL A 113 2.28 -8.69 -8.58
C VAL A 113 3.72 -8.85 -9.08
N ARG A 114 4.68 -8.96 -8.16
CA ARG A 114 6.09 -9.13 -8.54
C ARG A 114 6.32 -10.47 -9.24
N ASP A 115 5.85 -11.55 -8.66
CA ASP A 115 6.16 -12.90 -9.15
C ASP A 115 5.50 -13.22 -10.48
N PHE A 116 4.41 -12.54 -10.80
CA PHE A 116 3.73 -12.66 -12.08
C PHE A 116 4.67 -12.46 -13.28
N SER A 117 5.65 -11.57 -13.16
CA SER A 117 6.45 -11.18 -14.32
C SER A 117 7.94 -11.02 -14.08
N ILE A 118 8.43 -11.15 -12.84
CA ILE A 118 9.86 -10.90 -12.53
C ILE A 118 10.81 -11.75 -13.39
N SER A 119 10.41 -12.97 -13.73
CA SER A 119 11.15 -13.90 -14.56
C SER A 119 10.65 -13.98 -16.01
N ASP A 120 9.66 -13.19 -16.41
CA ASP A 120 9.09 -13.20 -17.76
C ASP A 120 9.88 -12.26 -18.70
N ASP A 121 10.75 -12.85 -19.54
CA ASP A 121 11.58 -12.10 -20.50
C ASP A 121 10.78 -11.53 -21.68
N SER A 122 9.51 -11.89 -21.84
CA SER A 122 8.59 -11.25 -22.79
C SER A 122 8.07 -9.89 -22.31
N VAL A 123 8.30 -9.55 -21.04
CA VAL A 123 8.05 -8.22 -20.46
C VAL A 123 9.35 -7.39 -20.53
N PRO A 124 9.31 -6.11 -20.95
CA PRO A 124 10.48 -5.24 -20.87
C PRO A 124 11.10 -5.21 -19.48
N ALA A 125 12.42 -5.28 -19.39
CA ALA A 125 13.13 -5.42 -18.13
C ALA A 125 12.77 -4.38 -17.05
N PRO A 126 12.53 -3.08 -17.37
CA PRO A 126 12.13 -2.09 -16.37
C PRO A 126 10.74 -2.34 -15.74
N ASP A 127 9.86 -3.07 -16.44
CA ASP A 127 8.49 -3.31 -16.04
C ASP A 127 8.27 -4.67 -15.35
N ARG A 128 9.32 -5.52 -15.34
CA ARG A 128 9.23 -6.84 -14.69
C ARG A 128 9.03 -6.71 -13.19
N GLY A 129 8.10 -7.48 -12.66
CA GLY A 129 7.73 -7.46 -11.24
C GLY A 129 6.95 -6.21 -10.83
N LYS A 130 6.41 -5.42 -11.78
CA LYS A 130 5.74 -4.14 -11.53
C LYS A 130 4.32 -4.12 -12.08
N TYR A 131 3.53 -3.12 -11.65
CA TYR A 131 2.17 -2.89 -12.17
C TYR A 131 2.13 -2.82 -13.70
N LEU A 132 3.12 -2.18 -14.31
CA LEU A 132 3.16 -2.01 -15.76
C LEU A 132 3.35 -3.31 -16.55
N ALA A 133 3.84 -4.38 -15.92
CA ALA A 133 3.92 -5.70 -16.56
C ALA A 133 2.59 -6.17 -17.14
N PHE A 134 1.49 -5.87 -16.47
CA PHE A 134 0.14 -6.25 -16.88
C PHE A 134 -0.36 -5.48 -18.11
N THR A 135 0.24 -4.34 -18.43
CA THR A 135 -0.13 -3.55 -19.62
C THR A 135 0.45 -4.14 -20.92
N HIS A 136 1.43 -5.03 -20.81
CA HIS A 136 2.03 -5.75 -21.96
C HIS A 136 1.16 -6.92 -22.38
N GLY A 137 0.04 -6.64 -23.03
CA GLY A 137 -1.00 -7.61 -23.36
C GLY A 137 -0.57 -8.79 -24.25
N GLN A 138 0.65 -8.79 -24.78
CA GLN A 138 1.26 -9.89 -25.55
C GLN A 138 2.31 -10.66 -24.75
N SER A 139 2.60 -10.28 -23.50
CA SER A 139 3.51 -11.04 -22.64
C SER A 139 2.95 -12.44 -22.36
N ARG A 140 3.84 -13.39 -22.05
CA ARG A 140 3.43 -14.76 -21.72
C ARG A 140 2.46 -14.82 -20.56
N GLY A 141 2.72 -14.04 -19.50
CA GLY A 141 1.82 -13.95 -18.34
C GLY A 141 0.43 -13.46 -18.74
N MET A 142 0.32 -12.36 -19.49
CA MET A 142 -0.99 -11.84 -19.92
C MET A 142 -1.70 -12.74 -20.93
N GLN A 143 -0.98 -13.45 -21.81
CA GLN A 143 -1.58 -14.45 -22.68
C GLN A 143 -2.13 -15.63 -21.89
N HIS A 144 -1.42 -16.05 -20.83
CA HIS A 144 -1.89 -17.09 -19.92
C HIS A 144 -3.19 -16.66 -19.21
N LEU A 145 -3.23 -15.46 -18.60
CA LEU A 145 -4.43 -14.94 -17.96
C LEU A 145 -5.62 -14.86 -18.92
N LYS A 146 -5.40 -14.38 -20.15
CA LYS A 146 -6.46 -14.36 -21.19
C LYS A 146 -6.94 -15.77 -21.58
N ALA A 147 -6.06 -16.75 -21.59
CA ALA A 147 -6.44 -18.14 -21.84
C ALA A 147 -7.28 -18.69 -20.70
N LEU A 148 -6.91 -18.41 -19.45
CA LEU A 148 -7.68 -18.81 -18.27
C LEU A 148 -9.06 -18.11 -18.26
N ALA A 149 -9.14 -16.80 -18.58
CA ALA A 149 -10.42 -16.10 -18.69
C ALA A 149 -11.35 -16.75 -19.72
N ARG A 150 -10.82 -17.13 -20.89
CA ARG A 150 -11.61 -17.88 -21.91
C ARG A 150 -12.03 -19.27 -21.44
N ALA A 151 -11.29 -19.87 -20.50
CA ALA A 151 -11.61 -21.16 -19.91
C ALA A 151 -12.57 -21.07 -18.71
N GLY A 152 -12.98 -19.85 -18.31
CA GLY A 152 -13.96 -19.63 -17.25
C GLY A 152 -13.42 -19.03 -15.95
N LEU A 153 -12.14 -18.62 -15.90
CA LEU A 153 -11.64 -17.82 -14.80
C LEU A 153 -12.35 -16.45 -14.80
N THR A 154 -12.84 -16.04 -13.64
CA THR A 154 -13.60 -14.79 -13.49
C THR A 154 -12.83 -13.69 -12.79
N ASP A 155 -11.96 -14.05 -11.83
CA ASP A 155 -11.32 -13.12 -10.92
C ASP A 155 -9.83 -13.42 -10.76
N VAL A 156 -9.02 -12.36 -10.75
CA VAL A 156 -7.66 -12.37 -10.19
C VAL A 156 -7.72 -11.74 -8.81
N HIS A 157 -7.30 -12.49 -7.79
CA HIS A 157 -7.10 -11.97 -6.45
C HIS A 157 -5.62 -11.66 -6.24
N LEU A 158 -5.34 -10.39 -6.03
CA LEU A 158 -3.98 -9.92 -5.76
C LEU A 158 -3.64 -10.18 -4.29
N LEU A 159 -2.47 -10.77 -4.01
CA LEU A 159 -1.85 -10.61 -2.71
C LEU A 159 -1.74 -9.11 -2.42
N PRO A 160 -1.58 -8.70 -1.14
CA PRO A 160 -1.68 -7.28 -0.78
C PRO A 160 -0.90 -6.35 -1.69
N VAL A 161 -1.55 -5.28 -2.13
CA VAL A 161 -0.97 -4.22 -2.98
C VAL A 161 -1.05 -2.83 -2.32
N PHE A 162 -1.46 -2.79 -1.05
CA PHE A 162 -1.28 -1.60 -0.20
C PHE A 162 0.19 -1.49 0.23
N ASP A 163 0.56 -0.36 0.80
CA ASP A 163 1.92 -0.02 1.22
C ASP A 163 2.45 -0.97 2.31
N LEU A 164 3.57 -1.64 2.02
CA LEU A 164 4.20 -2.68 2.83
C LEU A 164 5.35 -2.12 3.68
N ALA A 165 5.54 -2.66 4.89
CA ALA A 165 6.56 -2.18 5.81
C ALA A 165 7.95 -2.78 5.57
N SER A 166 8.04 -3.99 5.01
CA SER A 166 9.28 -4.78 5.01
C SER A 166 9.97 -4.88 3.66
N VAL A 167 9.39 -4.31 2.58
CA VAL A 167 10.04 -4.27 1.27
C VAL A 167 10.69 -2.89 1.07
N PRO A 168 12.03 -2.80 0.92
CA PRO A 168 12.64 -1.57 0.47
C PRO A 168 12.16 -1.24 -0.94
N GLU A 169 11.52 -0.09 -1.11
CA GLU A 169 10.96 0.31 -2.41
C GLU A 169 12.05 0.76 -3.40
N THR A 170 13.25 1.04 -2.88
CA THR A 170 14.42 1.40 -3.69
C THR A 170 15.63 0.58 -3.25
N ALA A 171 16.46 0.20 -4.23
CA ALA A 171 17.71 -0.51 -3.99
C ALA A 171 17.58 -1.84 -3.20
N CYS A 172 16.42 -2.49 -3.28
CA CYS A 172 16.26 -3.83 -2.73
C CYS A 172 17.14 -4.86 -3.45
N ILE A 173 17.41 -5.98 -2.79
CA ILE A 173 18.29 -7.05 -3.29
C ILE A 173 17.43 -8.27 -3.62
N THR A 174 17.59 -8.82 -4.82
CA THR A 174 17.12 -10.17 -5.12
C THR A 174 18.27 -11.14 -4.96
N PRO A 175 18.30 -11.99 -3.91
CA PRO A 175 19.44 -12.88 -3.68
C PRO A 175 19.54 -13.95 -4.77
N ALA A 176 20.76 -14.20 -5.22
CA ALA A 176 21.05 -15.34 -6.09
C ALA A 176 21.13 -16.62 -5.24
N VAL A 177 20.12 -17.44 -5.34
CA VAL A 177 20.00 -18.67 -4.54
C VAL A 177 20.59 -19.84 -5.30
N SER A 178 21.48 -20.58 -4.67
CA SER A 178 22.13 -21.78 -5.25
C SER A 178 22.10 -22.95 -4.27
N GLY A 179 22.25 -24.16 -4.79
CA GLY A 179 22.27 -25.39 -4.00
C GLY A 179 21.21 -26.38 -4.47
N SER A 180 21.26 -27.60 -3.93
CA SER A 180 20.25 -28.63 -4.22
C SER A 180 18.91 -28.28 -3.54
N ALA A 181 17.81 -28.72 -4.14
CA ALA A 181 16.46 -28.45 -3.66
C ALA A 181 16.19 -28.95 -2.23
N ASN A 182 16.96 -29.90 -1.75
CA ASN A 182 16.85 -30.50 -0.42
C ASN A 182 17.86 -29.95 0.60
N SER A 183 18.51 -28.83 0.31
CA SER A 183 19.42 -28.17 1.25
C SER A 183 18.76 -26.97 1.92
N ASP A 184 19.24 -26.61 3.10
CA ASP A 184 18.85 -25.39 3.85
C ASP A 184 19.56 -24.13 3.34
N ARG A 185 20.48 -24.27 2.39
CA ARG A 185 21.30 -23.17 1.87
C ARG A 185 20.50 -22.06 1.26
N GLN A 186 19.37 -22.40 0.62
CA GLN A 186 18.46 -21.41 0.01
C GLN A 186 17.83 -20.50 1.08
N GLN A 187 17.26 -21.10 2.14
CA GLN A 187 16.67 -20.36 3.25
C GLN A 187 17.72 -19.49 3.97
N ALA A 188 18.90 -20.04 4.22
CA ALA A 188 20.01 -19.30 4.85
C ALA A 188 20.43 -18.09 4.02
N THR A 189 20.50 -18.22 2.68
CA THR A 189 20.85 -17.12 1.78
C THR A 189 19.79 -16.02 1.81
N ILE A 190 18.52 -16.37 1.76
CA ILE A 190 17.41 -15.39 1.83
C ILE A 190 17.38 -14.72 3.21
N GLN A 191 17.49 -15.50 4.28
CA GLN A 191 17.47 -14.98 5.66
C GLN A 191 18.59 -13.96 5.91
N ALA A 192 19.77 -14.14 5.32
CA ALA A 192 20.88 -13.23 5.46
C ALA A 192 20.62 -11.83 4.87
N VAL A 193 19.69 -11.70 3.94
CA VAL A 193 19.32 -10.43 3.27
C VAL A 193 17.86 -10.05 3.45
N ALA A 194 17.12 -10.72 4.33
CA ALA A 194 15.67 -10.59 4.48
C ALA A 194 15.18 -9.15 4.67
N SER A 195 15.93 -8.30 5.38
CA SER A 195 15.61 -6.87 5.55
C SER A 195 15.87 -6.00 4.31
N GLN A 196 16.46 -6.57 3.27
CA GLN A 196 16.82 -5.88 2.02
C GLN A 196 16.23 -6.57 0.80
N ASP A 197 15.50 -7.67 0.99
CA ASP A 197 14.91 -8.46 -0.09
C ASP A 197 13.82 -7.67 -0.81
N CYS A 198 13.74 -7.83 -2.13
CA CYS A 198 12.69 -7.25 -2.96
C CYS A 198 11.36 -8.00 -2.85
N PHE A 199 11.29 -9.08 -2.08
CA PHE A 199 10.13 -9.95 -1.99
C PHE A 199 9.51 -9.96 -0.60
N ASN A 200 8.19 -9.79 -0.57
CA ASN A 200 7.34 -10.09 0.58
C ASN A 200 5.95 -10.49 0.06
N TRP A 201 5.26 -11.35 0.79
CA TRP A 201 3.86 -11.71 0.45
C TRP A 201 2.88 -10.54 0.64
N GLY A 202 3.27 -9.52 1.42
CA GLY A 202 2.49 -8.31 1.61
C GLY A 202 1.60 -8.30 2.84
N TYR A 203 1.73 -9.27 3.75
CA TYR A 203 0.90 -9.32 4.96
C TYR A 203 1.52 -8.53 6.13
N ASP A 204 2.15 -7.41 5.84
CA ASP A 204 2.78 -6.49 6.78
C ASP A 204 2.40 -5.03 6.51
N PRO A 205 1.14 -4.65 6.75
CA PRO A 205 0.62 -3.35 6.37
C PRO A 205 1.33 -2.20 7.09
N PHE A 206 1.68 -1.16 6.31
CA PHE A 206 2.21 0.09 6.80
C PHE A 206 1.20 1.24 6.62
N HIS A 207 0.67 1.43 5.39
CA HIS A 207 -0.42 2.35 5.10
C HIS A 207 -1.51 1.66 4.30
N PHE A 208 -2.73 1.64 4.82
CA PHE A 208 -3.85 0.88 4.25
C PHE A 208 -4.40 1.47 2.94
N ASN A 209 -4.17 2.77 2.66
CA ASN A 209 -4.85 3.51 1.60
C ASN A 209 -3.96 3.88 0.41
N ALA A 210 -2.67 3.62 0.50
CA ALA A 210 -1.71 3.92 -0.55
C ALA A 210 -1.27 2.63 -1.26
N PRO A 211 -1.13 2.64 -2.60
CA PRO A 211 -0.56 1.50 -3.33
C PRO A 211 0.92 1.29 -2.98
N GLU A 212 1.36 0.03 -3.05
CA GLU A 212 2.75 -0.37 -2.81
C GLU A 212 3.69 0.27 -3.84
N GLY A 213 4.77 0.89 -3.35
CA GLY A 213 5.70 1.65 -4.18
C GLY A 213 6.75 0.79 -4.88
N SER A 214 7.11 -0.38 -4.33
CA SER A 214 8.06 -1.29 -4.99
C SER A 214 7.53 -1.84 -6.30
N TYR A 215 6.21 -1.87 -6.49
CA TYR A 215 5.55 -2.27 -7.72
C TYR A 215 5.41 -1.14 -8.75
N ALA A 216 5.71 0.10 -8.38
CA ALA A 216 5.72 1.24 -9.32
C ALA A 216 7.05 1.36 -10.06
N SER A 217 7.04 1.99 -11.23
CA SER A 217 8.25 2.25 -12.02
C SER A 217 9.21 3.21 -11.32
N ASP A 218 8.67 4.15 -10.53
CA ASP A 218 9.43 5.10 -9.71
C ASP A 218 8.74 5.28 -8.36
N ALA A 219 9.28 4.67 -7.31
CA ALA A 219 8.76 4.78 -5.95
C ALA A 219 8.91 6.19 -5.35
N GLN A 220 9.83 7.02 -5.86
CA GLN A 220 10.00 8.41 -5.39
C GLN A 220 8.86 9.32 -5.85
N ASP A 221 8.25 9.01 -6.99
CA ASP A 221 7.09 9.74 -7.50
C ASP A 221 5.80 9.03 -7.07
N GLY A 222 5.21 9.46 -5.97
CA GLY A 222 3.97 8.86 -5.45
C GLY A 222 2.80 8.85 -6.44
N THR A 223 2.82 9.70 -7.49
CA THR A 223 1.79 9.66 -8.55
C THR A 223 1.89 8.39 -9.38
N ARG A 224 3.09 7.83 -9.54
CA ARG A 224 3.33 6.62 -10.33
C ARG A 224 2.61 5.41 -9.75
N ARG A 225 2.72 5.18 -8.44
CA ARG A 225 2.03 4.05 -7.79
C ARG A 225 0.51 4.09 -8.01
N VAL A 226 -0.08 5.30 -8.04
CA VAL A 226 -1.52 5.48 -8.28
C VAL A 226 -1.90 5.19 -9.73
N ILE A 227 -1.21 5.81 -10.69
CA ILE A 227 -1.53 5.69 -12.11
C ILE A 227 -1.29 4.26 -12.61
N GLU A 228 -0.16 3.67 -12.24
CA GLU A 228 0.27 2.37 -12.75
C GLU A 228 -0.58 1.22 -12.18
N LEU A 229 -0.99 1.31 -10.91
CA LEU A 229 -1.99 0.37 -10.37
C LEU A 229 -3.32 0.45 -11.13
N ARG A 230 -3.80 1.66 -11.44
CA ARG A 230 -5.02 1.85 -12.27
C ARG A 230 -4.86 1.26 -13.66
N GLN A 231 -3.68 1.42 -14.28
CA GLN A 231 -3.38 0.82 -15.58
C GLN A 231 -3.40 -0.71 -15.51
N MET A 232 -2.87 -1.29 -14.44
CA MET A 232 -2.92 -2.73 -14.20
C MET A 232 -4.38 -3.23 -14.09
N VAL A 233 -5.19 -2.62 -13.22
CA VAL A 233 -6.61 -2.98 -13.05
C VAL A 233 -7.35 -2.89 -14.39
N GLN A 234 -7.18 -1.80 -15.12
CA GLN A 234 -7.79 -1.62 -16.44
C GLN A 234 -7.33 -2.68 -17.46
N ALA A 235 -6.06 -3.10 -17.40
CA ALA A 235 -5.54 -4.14 -18.29
C ALA A 235 -6.16 -5.52 -17.96
N LEU A 236 -6.37 -5.83 -16.68
CA LEU A 236 -7.05 -7.05 -16.23
C LEU A 236 -8.53 -7.05 -16.62
N HIS A 237 -9.26 -5.93 -16.44
CA HIS A 237 -10.64 -5.78 -16.92
C HIS A 237 -10.74 -6.03 -18.43
N ARG A 238 -9.83 -5.46 -19.23
CA ARG A 238 -9.77 -5.68 -20.69
C ARG A 238 -9.43 -7.12 -21.06
N ALA A 239 -8.75 -7.85 -20.17
CA ALA A 239 -8.48 -9.28 -20.35
C ALA A 239 -9.70 -10.17 -20.03
N GLY A 240 -10.79 -9.58 -19.54
CA GLY A 240 -12.03 -10.28 -19.17
C GLY A 240 -12.04 -10.76 -17.71
N LEU A 241 -11.19 -10.20 -16.85
CA LEU A 241 -11.02 -10.59 -15.45
C LEU A 241 -11.41 -9.46 -14.50
N ARG A 242 -12.13 -9.78 -13.45
CA ARG A 242 -12.36 -8.93 -12.29
C ARG A 242 -11.10 -8.91 -11.43
N VAL A 243 -10.95 -7.86 -10.61
CA VAL A 243 -9.77 -7.69 -9.75
C VAL A 243 -10.20 -7.62 -8.29
N GLY A 244 -9.79 -8.61 -7.53
CA GLY A 244 -9.87 -8.62 -6.07
C GLY A 244 -8.52 -8.35 -5.43
N MET A 245 -8.52 -8.00 -4.15
CA MET A 245 -7.29 -7.87 -3.37
C MET A 245 -7.44 -8.36 -1.94
N ASP A 246 -6.34 -8.82 -1.37
CA ASP A 246 -6.24 -9.13 0.04
C ASP A 246 -6.05 -7.84 0.85
N MET A 247 -6.83 -7.70 1.93
CA MET A 247 -6.72 -6.61 2.90
C MET A 247 -6.38 -7.16 4.28
N VAL A 248 -5.42 -6.55 4.92
CA VAL A 248 -4.96 -6.95 6.27
C VAL A 248 -5.29 -5.84 7.25
N TYR A 249 -6.42 -5.95 7.94
CA TYR A 249 -6.83 -4.98 8.95
C TYR A 249 -6.67 -5.49 10.38
N ASN A 250 -6.46 -6.78 10.56
CA ASN A 250 -6.36 -7.44 11.87
C ASN A 250 -5.05 -7.16 12.61
N HIS A 251 -4.03 -6.67 11.92
CA HIS A 251 -2.76 -6.28 12.54
C HIS A 251 -2.05 -5.17 11.77
N THR A 252 -1.04 -4.58 12.38
CA THR A 252 -0.05 -3.71 11.77
C THR A 252 1.34 -4.32 11.88
N SER A 253 2.25 -3.92 11.01
CA SER A 253 3.65 -4.36 11.04
C SER A 253 4.38 -3.98 12.33
N ALA A 254 3.98 -2.86 12.95
CA ALA A 254 4.56 -2.35 14.18
C ALA A 254 3.56 -1.50 14.95
N SER A 255 3.77 -1.40 16.27
CA SER A 255 2.98 -0.59 17.20
C SER A 255 3.87 0.29 18.09
N GLY A 256 3.27 1.00 19.03
CA GLY A 256 3.95 1.87 19.97
C GLY A 256 4.74 2.99 19.27
N GLN A 257 5.94 3.22 19.73
CA GLN A 257 6.83 4.27 19.20
C GLN A 257 7.84 3.75 18.16
N HIS A 258 7.66 2.54 17.65
CA HIS A 258 8.48 2.01 16.57
C HIS A 258 8.44 2.93 15.34
N ALA A 259 9.53 3.01 14.59
CA ALA A 259 9.66 3.92 13.44
C ALA A 259 8.57 3.69 12.37
N GLN A 260 8.17 2.44 12.16
CA GLN A 260 7.12 2.02 11.21
C GLN A 260 5.71 1.94 11.84
N SER A 261 5.51 2.38 13.09
CA SER A 261 4.19 2.56 13.66
C SER A 261 3.63 3.91 13.22
N VAL A 262 2.45 3.92 12.63
CA VAL A 262 1.75 5.14 12.23
C VAL A 262 0.71 5.53 13.27
N LEU A 263 -0.20 4.62 13.57
CA LEU A 263 -1.39 4.86 14.40
C LEU A 263 -1.02 5.21 15.85
N ASP A 264 -0.21 4.40 16.51
CA ASP A 264 0.17 4.60 17.90
C ASP A 264 1.09 5.82 18.12
N ARG A 265 1.79 6.26 17.09
CA ARG A 265 2.60 7.49 17.18
C ARG A 265 1.74 8.76 17.10
N ILE A 266 0.46 8.63 16.69
CA ILE A 266 -0.53 9.72 16.66
C ILE A 266 -1.48 9.64 17.84
N VAL A 267 -2.04 8.45 18.11
CA VAL A 267 -2.97 8.21 19.21
C VAL A 267 -2.55 6.97 20.00
N PRO A 268 -1.57 7.10 20.91
CA PRO A 268 -1.01 5.97 21.65
C PRO A 268 -2.08 5.13 22.35
N GLY A 269 -2.06 3.81 22.12
CA GLY A 269 -2.88 2.84 22.81
C GLY A 269 -4.36 2.80 22.38
N TYR A 270 -4.74 3.46 21.30
CA TYR A 270 -6.15 3.45 20.84
C TYR A 270 -6.41 2.42 19.72
N TYR A 271 -5.56 2.38 18.72
CA TYR A 271 -5.79 1.57 17.52
C TYR A 271 -5.33 0.12 17.67
N GLN A 272 -4.45 -0.14 18.62
CA GLN A 272 -3.99 -1.50 18.94
C GLN A 272 -4.85 -2.11 20.05
N ARG A 273 -5.09 -3.42 19.95
CA ARG A 273 -5.78 -4.16 21.01
C ARG A 273 -4.82 -4.39 22.18
N LEU A 274 -5.21 -3.93 23.33
CA LEU A 274 -4.41 -4.04 24.56
C LEU A 274 -4.99 -5.12 25.49
N ASN A 275 -4.10 -5.88 26.10
CA ASN A 275 -4.46 -6.78 27.18
C ASN A 275 -4.71 -5.99 28.49
N PRO A 276 -5.19 -6.64 29.59
CA PRO A 276 -5.44 -5.97 30.87
C PRO A 276 -4.20 -5.27 31.48
N GLN A 277 -3.00 -5.64 31.07
CA GLN A 277 -1.75 -5.01 31.51
C GLN A 277 -1.34 -3.83 30.63
N GLY A 278 -2.15 -3.47 29.62
CA GLY A 278 -1.86 -2.38 28.68
C GLY A 278 -0.82 -2.71 27.61
N MET A 279 -0.49 -4.00 27.42
CA MET A 279 0.41 -4.46 26.39
C MET A 279 -0.36 -4.80 25.12
N VAL A 280 0.23 -4.53 23.94
CA VAL A 280 -0.38 -4.90 22.67
C VAL A 280 -0.52 -6.41 22.54
N GLU A 281 -1.71 -6.88 22.21
CA GLU A 281 -1.96 -8.31 21.94
C GLU A 281 -1.38 -8.74 20.61
N ARG A 282 -0.89 -9.98 20.57
CA ARG A 282 -0.35 -10.66 19.40
C ARG A 282 -0.95 -12.05 19.30
N SER A 283 -1.94 -12.21 18.44
CA SER A 283 -2.62 -13.49 18.28
C SER A 283 -1.97 -14.41 17.25
N THR A 284 -1.25 -13.86 16.29
CA THR A 284 -0.56 -14.60 15.23
C THR A 284 0.90 -14.18 15.15
N CYS A 285 1.25 -13.32 14.18
CA CYS A 285 2.63 -12.85 14.00
C CYS A 285 2.87 -11.48 14.64
N CYS A 286 1.85 -10.63 14.70
CA CYS A 286 2.04 -9.19 14.64
C CYS A 286 1.11 -8.46 15.61
N ASP A 287 1.19 -7.13 15.64
CA ASP A 287 0.50 -6.30 16.62
C ASP A 287 -0.99 -6.13 16.25
N ASN A 288 -1.88 -6.76 17.01
CA ASN A 288 -3.32 -6.76 16.73
C ASN A 288 -3.92 -5.35 16.77
N THR A 289 -4.77 -5.05 15.80
CA THR A 289 -5.61 -3.86 15.80
C THR A 289 -6.88 -4.07 16.61
N ALA A 290 -7.37 -3.00 17.25
CA ALA A 290 -8.65 -2.98 17.94
C ALA A 290 -9.78 -2.62 16.95
N THR A 291 -10.14 -3.56 16.07
CA THR A 291 -11.13 -3.34 15.00
C THR A 291 -12.52 -3.00 15.53
N GLU A 292 -12.80 -3.30 16.79
CA GLU A 292 -14.01 -2.92 17.54
C GLU A 292 -14.04 -1.45 17.98
N HIS A 293 -12.93 -0.72 17.88
CA HIS A 293 -12.90 0.70 18.21
C HIS A 293 -13.39 1.54 17.02
N VAL A 294 -14.31 2.48 17.30
CA VAL A 294 -15.03 3.28 16.29
C VAL A 294 -14.12 3.89 15.22
N MET A 295 -12.95 4.44 15.61
CA MET A 295 -12.07 5.07 14.63
C MET A 295 -11.22 4.05 13.86
N MET A 296 -10.99 2.83 14.39
CA MET A 296 -10.37 1.77 13.63
C MET A 296 -11.37 1.16 12.63
N GLU A 297 -12.60 0.90 13.05
CA GLU A 297 -13.71 0.50 12.16
C GLU A 297 -13.90 1.52 11.01
N LYS A 298 -13.89 2.81 11.37
CA LYS A 298 -13.98 3.88 10.37
C LYS A 298 -12.82 3.83 9.37
N LEU A 299 -11.58 3.67 9.83
CA LEU A 299 -10.41 3.57 8.97
C LEU A 299 -10.52 2.38 8.00
N MET A 300 -10.94 1.22 8.50
CA MET A 300 -11.15 0.02 7.67
C MET A 300 -12.24 0.26 6.61
N SER A 301 -13.40 0.78 7.02
CA SER A 301 -14.52 1.04 6.11
C SER A 301 -14.16 2.06 5.04
N ASP A 302 -13.52 3.17 5.42
CA ASP A 302 -13.06 4.21 4.49
C ASP A 302 -12.02 3.63 3.52
N SER A 303 -11.12 2.77 3.98
CA SER A 303 -10.10 2.12 3.17
C SER A 303 -10.72 1.21 2.11
N VAL A 304 -11.62 0.30 2.48
CA VAL A 304 -12.32 -0.57 1.51
C VAL A 304 -13.07 0.27 0.47
N LEU A 305 -13.78 1.31 0.91
CA LEU A 305 -14.50 2.21 0.02
C LEU A 305 -13.56 2.96 -0.94
N LEU A 306 -12.37 3.36 -0.46
CA LEU A 306 -11.36 4.01 -1.28
C LEU A 306 -10.88 3.07 -2.39
N TRP A 307 -10.53 1.83 -2.06
CA TRP A 307 -10.05 0.85 -3.04
C TRP A 307 -11.14 0.51 -4.06
N ALA A 308 -12.38 0.31 -3.62
CA ALA A 308 -13.50 0.04 -4.52
C ALA A 308 -13.78 1.22 -5.47
N ARG A 309 -13.80 2.45 -4.95
CA ARG A 309 -14.18 3.64 -5.73
C ARG A 309 -13.07 4.19 -6.62
N HIS A 310 -11.85 4.28 -6.09
CA HIS A 310 -10.75 4.98 -6.76
C HIS A 310 -9.81 4.04 -7.53
N TYR A 311 -9.80 2.75 -7.21
CA TYR A 311 -9.01 1.75 -7.91
C TYR A 311 -9.85 0.68 -8.60
N LYS A 312 -11.19 0.75 -8.46
CA LYS A 312 -12.14 -0.20 -9.07
C LYS A 312 -11.82 -1.65 -8.71
N MET A 313 -11.43 -1.88 -7.45
CA MET A 313 -11.32 -3.24 -6.93
C MET A 313 -12.72 -3.84 -6.80
N ASP A 314 -12.93 -5.03 -7.35
CA ASP A 314 -14.24 -5.66 -7.52
C ASP A 314 -14.61 -6.58 -6.36
N SER A 315 -13.62 -7.03 -5.62
CA SER A 315 -13.79 -7.90 -4.46
C SER A 315 -12.63 -7.76 -3.47
N PHE A 316 -12.88 -8.19 -2.23
CA PHE A 316 -11.91 -8.14 -1.14
C PHE A 316 -11.93 -9.46 -0.37
N ARG A 317 -10.77 -9.90 0.03
CA ARG A 317 -10.57 -10.97 0.99
C ARG A 317 -10.04 -10.40 2.30
#